data_fbfbb911a13b0b84e214a9517a0027c1
#
_entry.id   fbfbb911a13b0b84e214a9517a0027c1
#
_cell.length_a   1.000
_cell.length_b   1.000
_cell.length_c   1.000
_cell.angle_alpha   90.00
_cell.angle_beta   90.00
_cell.angle_gamma   90.00
#
_symmetry.space_group_name_H-M   'P 1'
#
loop_
_entity.id
_entity.type
_entity.pdbx_description
1 polymer ?
#
loop_
_entity_poly.entity_id
_entity_poly.type
_entity_poly.pdbx_seq_one_letter_code
_entity_poly.pdbx_strand_id
1 'polypeptide(L)'
;HGGKIITTKGRPIRLATPDRCKPYYSGKVVGVGESIGTVYALLGEGIIPSMQCVDIFLENMHDFKAYEKAVEKHYKVYAKVFNFVRAKIHHDFSFLKALPDFLSIFRYMKKNEDRFGMHIKMADLMKVAKA
;
A
#
# COMPACT_ATOMS: atom_id res chain seq x y z
N HIS A 1 -22.74 17.59 -11.28
CA HIS A 1 -22.27 17.71 -12.66
C HIS A 1 -23.10 16.78 -13.54
N GLY A 2 -23.92 17.34 -14.48
CA GLY A 2 -24.85 16.60 -15.33
C GLY A 2 -24.25 16.18 -16.67
N GLY A 3 -23.09 15.53 -16.68
CA GLY A 3 -22.48 15.00 -17.89
C GLY A 3 -22.96 13.60 -18.24
N LYS A 4 -23.08 13.29 -19.55
CA LYS A 4 -23.40 11.94 -20.03
C LYS A 4 -22.12 11.08 -20.01
N ILE A 5 -22.18 9.92 -19.38
CA ILE A 5 -21.08 8.94 -19.43
C ILE A 5 -21.06 8.35 -20.85
N ILE A 6 -19.94 8.53 -21.57
CA ILE A 6 -19.75 8.02 -22.93
C ILE A 6 -19.15 6.60 -22.86
N THR A 7 -18.19 6.38 -21.95
CA THR A 7 -17.56 5.07 -21.75
C THR A 7 -16.92 4.99 -20.36
N THR A 8 -16.86 3.79 -19.82
CA THR A 8 -16.11 3.50 -18.59
C THR A 8 -15.06 2.44 -18.92
N LYS A 9 -13.79 2.74 -18.59
CA LYS A 9 -12.68 1.79 -18.74
C LYS A 9 -12.04 1.56 -17.37
N GLY A 10 -11.78 0.31 -17.05
CA GLY A 10 -11.07 -0.08 -15.83
C GLY A 10 -9.98 -1.08 -16.14
N ARG A 11 -8.94 -1.10 -15.31
CA ARG A 11 -7.90 -2.14 -15.33
C ARG A 11 -7.80 -2.74 -13.94
N PRO A 12 -7.59 -4.06 -13.80
CA PRO A 12 -7.32 -4.66 -12.52
C PRO A 12 -5.99 -4.13 -11.97
N ILE A 13 -5.98 -3.79 -10.69
CA ILE A 13 -4.77 -3.43 -9.94
C ILE A 13 -4.38 -4.63 -9.10
N ARG A 14 -3.10 -4.99 -9.10
CA ARG A 14 -2.58 -6.03 -8.22
C ARG A 14 -2.47 -5.49 -6.79
N LEU A 15 -3.38 -5.87 -5.94
CA LEU A 15 -3.31 -5.60 -4.50
C LEU A 15 -2.51 -6.71 -3.82
N ALA A 16 -1.19 -6.59 -3.85
CA ALA A 16 -0.27 -7.42 -3.09
C ALA A 16 0.63 -6.51 -2.25
N THR A 17 1.39 -7.08 -1.35
CA THR A 17 2.35 -6.34 -0.51
C THR A 17 3.74 -6.90 -0.69
N PRO A 18 4.81 -6.11 -0.49
CA PRO A 18 6.17 -6.55 -0.77
C PRO A 18 6.54 -7.86 -0.05
N ASP A 19 6.14 -8.04 1.21
CA ASP A 19 6.40 -9.26 1.97
C ASP A 19 5.85 -10.54 1.32
N ARG A 20 4.84 -10.42 0.44
CA ARG A 20 4.20 -11.51 -0.31
C ARG A 20 4.70 -11.67 -1.75
N CYS A 21 5.57 -10.76 -2.19
CA CYS A 21 6.07 -10.72 -3.57
C CYS A 21 7.55 -11.12 -3.71
N LYS A 22 8.15 -11.67 -2.66
CA LYS A 22 9.54 -12.13 -2.68
C LYS A 22 9.74 -13.35 -3.59
N PRO A 23 10.94 -13.51 -4.13
CA PRO A 23 12.09 -12.59 -4.08
C PRO A 23 11.89 -11.39 -5.01
N TYR A 24 12.50 -10.22 -4.69
CA TYR A 24 12.40 -9.03 -5.53
C TYR A 24 13.40 -9.04 -6.68
N TYR A 25 14.32 -9.97 -6.71
CA TYR A 25 15.30 -10.12 -7.77
C TYR A 25 15.56 -11.59 -8.09
N SER A 26 15.96 -11.84 -9.33
CA SER A 26 16.44 -13.15 -9.79
C SER A 26 17.53 -12.95 -10.83
N GLY A 27 18.74 -13.41 -10.54
CA GLY A 27 19.90 -13.15 -11.36
C GLY A 27 20.15 -11.65 -11.53
N LYS A 28 20.06 -11.17 -12.77
CA LYS A 28 20.23 -9.73 -13.12
C LYS A 28 18.90 -8.98 -13.27
N VAL A 29 17.77 -9.62 -13.01
CA VAL A 29 16.43 -9.01 -13.12
C VAL A 29 15.98 -8.56 -11.75
N VAL A 30 15.55 -7.32 -11.62
CA VAL A 30 15.04 -6.73 -10.37
C VAL A 30 13.62 -6.20 -10.58
N GLY A 31 12.72 -6.57 -9.69
CA GLY A 31 11.37 -6.04 -9.63
C GLY A 31 11.36 -4.72 -8.85
N VAL A 32 10.59 -3.76 -9.34
CA VAL A 32 10.35 -2.46 -8.68
C VAL A 32 8.88 -2.08 -8.78
N GLY A 33 8.40 -1.27 -7.86
CA GLY A 33 7.05 -0.72 -7.89
C GLY A 33 5.95 -1.78 -7.78
N GLU A 34 4.92 -1.68 -8.61
CA GLU A 34 3.75 -2.57 -8.57
C GLU A 34 4.13 -4.05 -8.74
N SER A 35 5.20 -4.35 -9.50
CA SER A 35 5.66 -5.73 -9.71
C SER A 35 6.01 -6.46 -8.42
N ILE A 36 6.43 -5.72 -7.39
CA ILE A 36 6.74 -6.22 -6.04
C ILE A 36 5.73 -5.76 -4.98
N GLY A 37 4.55 -5.30 -5.40
CA GLY A 37 3.44 -5.04 -4.49
C GLY A 37 3.50 -3.71 -3.73
N THR A 38 4.04 -2.65 -4.31
CA THR A 38 4.11 -1.33 -3.63
C THR A 38 2.84 -0.49 -3.75
N VAL A 39 1.72 -1.05 -4.20
CA VAL A 39 0.43 -0.34 -4.25
C VAL A 39 -0.17 -0.23 -2.84
N TYR A 40 -0.55 0.98 -2.46
CA TYR A 40 -1.24 1.22 -1.19
C TYR A 40 -2.70 0.77 -1.30
N ALA A 41 -3.02 -0.37 -0.73
CA ALA A 41 -4.26 -1.11 -0.97
C ALA A 41 -5.55 -0.35 -0.61
N LEU A 42 -5.52 0.55 0.39
CA LEU A 42 -6.70 1.29 0.84
C LEU A 42 -7.20 2.32 -0.20
N LEU A 43 -6.28 2.93 -0.93
CA LEU A 43 -6.58 3.99 -1.90
C LEU A 43 -6.29 3.58 -3.35
N GLY A 44 -5.68 2.41 -3.58
CA GLY A 44 -5.21 1.99 -4.90
C GLY A 44 -4.06 2.86 -5.44
N GLU A 45 -3.36 3.59 -4.54
CA GLU A 45 -2.28 4.48 -4.93
C GLU A 45 -1.01 3.67 -5.20
N GLY A 46 -0.47 3.77 -6.41
CA GLY A 46 0.72 3.04 -6.83
C GLY A 46 1.84 3.92 -7.41
N ILE A 47 1.53 5.13 -7.90
CA ILE A 47 2.50 5.97 -8.61
C ILE A 47 3.62 6.44 -7.67
N ILE A 48 3.29 7.17 -6.61
CA ILE A 48 4.29 7.68 -5.65
C ILE A 48 5.03 6.55 -4.94
N PRO A 49 4.37 5.48 -4.44
CA PRO A 49 5.08 4.33 -3.90
C PRO A 49 6.05 3.69 -4.89
N SER A 50 5.67 3.57 -6.17
CA SER A 50 6.56 3.01 -7.16
C SER A 50 7.80 3.89 -7.41
N MET A 51 7.64 5.21 -7.43
CA MET A 51 8.77 6.15 -7.51
C MET A 51 9.70 6.02 -6.29
N GLN A 52 9.15 6.00 -5.08
CA GLN A 52 9.92 5.77 -3.86
C GLN A 52 10.66 4.41 -3.88
N CYS A 53 10.05 3.39 -4.47
CA CYS A 53 10.69 2.09 -4.65
C CYS A 53 11.88 2.16 -5.60
N VAL A 54 11.79 2.96 -6.66
CA VAL A 54 12.92 3.22 -7.57
C VAL A 54 14.05 3.94 -6.85
N ASP A 55 13.75 4.96 -6.03
CA ASP A 55 14.77 5.65 -5.22
C ASP A 55 15.50 4.67 -4.30
N ILE A 56 14.75 3.82 -3.57
CA ILE A 56 15.32 2.77 -2.73
C ILE A 56 16.19 1.81 -3.55
N PHE A 57 15.78 1.45 -4.77
CA PHE A 57 16.57 0.62 -5.65
C PHE A 57 17.88 1.30 -6.05
N LEU A 58 17.84 2.56 -6.48
CA LEU A 58 19.03 3.31 -6.89
C LEU A 58 20.05 3.46 -5.74
N GLU A 59 19.58 3.68 -4.52
CA GLU A 59 20.44 3.72 -3.33
C GLU A 59 21.12 2.37 -3.01
N ASN A 60 20.54 1.27 -3.45
CA ASN A 60 20.99 -0.10 -3.12
C ASN A 60 21.31 -0.96 -4.35
N MET A 61 21.51 -0.35 -5.53
CA MET A 61 21.65 -1.08 -6.80
C MET A 61 22.85 -2.04 -6.86
N HIS A 62 23.83 -1.89 -5.98
CA HIS A 62 25.01 -2.75 -5.88
C HIS A 62 24.84 -3.91 -4.88
N ASP A 63 23.78 -3.89 -4.04
CA ASP A 63 23.46 -4.95 -3.07
C ASP A 63 21.95 -5.21 -3.04
N PHE A 64 21.51 -6.21 -3.80
CA PHE A 64 20.09 -6.58 -3.89
C PHE A 64 19.51 -7.11 -2.56
N LYS A 65 20.36 -7.64 -1.66
CA LYS A 65 19.90 -8.02 -0.30
C LYS A 65 19.62 -6.79 0.55
N ALA A 66 20.45 -5.74 0.43
CA ALA A 66 20.20 -4.46 1.09
C ALA A 66 18.93 -3.80 0.52
N TYR A 67 18.74 -3.83 -0.82
CA TYR A 67 17.53 -3.37 -1.48
C TYR A 67 16.28 -4.07 -0.91
N GLU A 68 16.28 -5.39 -0.84
CA GLU A 68 15.15 -6.16 -0.32
C GLU A 68 14.79 -5.76 1.12
N LYS A 69 15.80 -5.64 2.00
CA LYS A 69 15.60 -5.19 3.39
C LYS A 69 15.08 -3.75 3.48
N ALA A 70 15.58 -2.86 2.64
CA ALA A 70 15.13 -1.46 2.60
C ALA A 70 13.68 -1.34 2.16
N VAL A 71 13.27 -2.08 1.13
CA VAL A 71 11.88 -2.18 0.67
C VAL A 71 10.97 -2.70 1.78
N GLU A 72 11.32 -3.81 2.43
CA GLU A 72 10.54 -4.36 3.54
C GLU A 72 10.34 -3.37 4.68
N LYS A 73 11.41 -2.70 5.07
CA LYS A 73 11.37 -1.67 6.11
C LYS A 73 10.46 -0.52 5.74
N HIS A 74 10.58 -0.02 4.50
CA HIS A 74 9.82 1.13 4.01
C HIS A 74 8.32 0.84 3.91
N TYR A 75 7.97 -0.32 3.34
CA TYR A 75 6.57 -0.70 3.08
C TYR A 75 5.94 -1.58 4.18
N LYS A 76 6.56 -1.68 5.35
CA LYS A 76 6.06 -2.52 6.46
C LYS A 76 4.58 -2.27 6.81
N VAL A 77 4.13 -1.02 6.73
CA VAL A 77 2.74 -0.65 7.02
C VAL A 77 1.76 -1.18 5.96
N TYR A 78 2.23 -1.42 4.73
CA TYR A 78 1.37 -1.88 3.62
C TYR A 78 0.77 -3.27 3.89
N ALA A 79 1.53 -4.16 4.54
CA ALA A 79 1.02 -5.45 4.96
C ALA A 79 -0.18 -5.32 5.92
N LYS A 80 -0.11 -4.37 6.86
CA LYS A 80 -1.20 -4.06 7.79
C LYS A 80 -2.43 -3.52 7.07
N VAL A 81 -2.22 -2.57 6.14
CA VAL A 81 -3.30 -2.02 5.30
C VAL A 81 -3.94 -3.11 4.45
N PHE A 82 -3.15 -3.95 3.81
CA PHE A 82 -3.65 -5.05 3.00
C PHE A 82 -4.49 -6.04 3.83
N ASN A 83 -4.01 -6.44 5.01
CA ASN A 83 -4.75 -7.34 5.90
C ASN A 83 -6.06 -6.70 6.38
N PHE A 84 -6.06 -5.39 6.67
CA PHE A 84 -7.27 -4.65 7.01
C PHE A 84 -8.29 -4.68 5.86
N VAL A 85 -7.87 -4.31 4.64
CA VAL A 85 -8.74 -4.31 3.45
C VAL A 85 -9.27 -5.73 3.17
N ARG A 86 -8.40 -6.74 3.22
CA ARG A 86 -8.76 -8.14 3.00
C ARG A 86 -9.81 -8.62 4.03
N ALA A 87 -9.59 -8.34 5.31
CA ALA A 87 -10.53 -8.73 6.36
C ALA A 87 -11.91 -8.09 6.15
N LYS A 88 -11.96 -6.84 5.67
CA LYS A 88 -13.22 -6.17 5.32
C LYS A 88 -13.91 -6.85 4.12
N ILE A 89 -13.17 -7.17 3.06
CA ILE A 89 -13.73 -7.84 1.87
C ILE A 89 -14.29 -9.21 2.20
N HIS A 90 -13.63 -9.97 3.08
CA HIS A 90 -14.04 -11.33 3.45
C HIS A 90 -15.01 -11.38 4.64
N HIS A 91 -15.46 -10.23 5.15
CA HIS A 91 -16.32 -10.12 6.35
C HIS A 91 -15.73 -10.77 7.62
N ASP A 92 -14.41 -10.97 7.68
CA ASP A 92 -13.68 -11.54 8.82
C ASP A 92 -13.13 -10.45 9.78
N PHE A 93 -13.63 -9.23 9.66
CA PHE A 93 -13.11 -8.09 10.40
C PHE A 93 -13.51 -8.13 11.87
N SER A 94 -12.51 -8.18 12.77
CA SER A 94 -12.69 -8.00 14.20
C SER A 94 -11.97 -6.74 14.66
N PHE A 95 -12.72 -5.74 15.12
CA PHE A 95 -12.16 -4.45 15.52
C PHE A 95 -11.12 -4.58 16.65
N LEU A 96 -11.38 -5.40 17.66
CA LEU A 96 -10.47 -5.59 18.79
C LEU A 96 -9.11 -6.17 18.34
N LYS A 97 -9.15 -7.15 17.44
CA LYS A 97 -7.92 -7.76 16.89
C LYS A 97 -7.16 -6.81 15.95
N ALA A 98 -7.89 -5.95 15.24
CA ALA A 98 -7.32 -5.03 14.26
C ALA A 98 -6.80 -3.72 14.89
N LEU A 99 -7.11 -3.41 16.15
CA LEU A 99 -6.83 -2.13 16.79
C LEU A 99 -5.35 -1.69 16.72
N PRO A 100 -4.33 -2.54 16.98
CA PRO A 100 -2.93 -2.14 16.88
C PRO A 100 -2.52 -1.77 15.45
N ASP A 101 -3.02 -2.53 14.47
CA ASP A 101 -2.74 -2.28 13.05
C ASP A 101 -3.48 -1.02 12.57
N PHE A 102 -4.70 -0.83 13.03
CA PHE A 102 -5.51 0.35 12.76
C PHE A 102 -4.80 1.64 13.23
N LEU A 103 -4.24 1.66 14.44
CA LEU A 103 -3.46 2.80 14.94
C LEU A 103 -2.20 3.06 14.10
N SER A 104 -1.54 2.00 13.64
CA SER A 104 -0.37 2.12 12.75
C SER A 104 -0.76 2.69 11.38
N ILE A 105 -1.88 2.23 10.83
CA ILE A 105 -2.45 2.74 9.57
C ILE A 105 -2.80 4.22 9.72
N PHE A 106 -3.51 4.59 10.79
CA PHE A 106 -3.88 5.98 11.06
C PHE A 106 -2.66 6.89 11.14
N ARG A 107 -1.63 6.52 11.90
CA ARG A 107 -0.39 7.30 12.02
C ARG A 107 0.30 7.46 10.67
N TYR A 108 0.34 6.40 9.87
CA TYR A 108 0.92 6.45 8.53
C TYR A 108 0.14 7.39 7.62
N MET A 109 -1.18 7.28 7.58
CA MET A 109 -2.04 8.14 6.77
C MET A 109 -1.94 9.60 7.23
N LYS A 110 -1.96 9.86 8.54
CA LYS A 110 -1.82 11.20 9.12
C LYS A 110 -0.49 11.86 8.73
N LYS A 111 0.61 11.10 8.73
CA LYS A 111 1.93 11.58 8.29
C LYS A 111 1.98 11.91 6.80
N ASN A 112 1.09 11.34 6.00
CA ASN A 112 1.08 11.47 4.53
C ASN A 112 -0.17 12.21 4.02
N GLU A 113 -0.80 13.07 4.84
CA GLU A 113 -2.01 13.82 4.46
C GLU A 113 -1.82 14.63 3.17
N ASP A 114 -0.69 15.34 3.06
CA ASP A 114 -0.37 16.14 1.88
C ASP A 114 -0.26 15.27 0.62
N ARG A 115 0.38 14.10 0.75
CA ARG A 115 0.51 13.13 -0.33
C ARG A 115 -0.84 12.60 -0.79
N PHE A 116 -1.76 12.36 0.13
CA PHE A 116 -3.09 11.85 -0.18
C PHE A 116 -4.07 12.95 -0.58
N GLY A 117 -3.70 14.22 -0.42
CA GLY A 117 -4.56 15.37 -0.72
C GLY A 117 -5.82 15.39 0.14
N MET A 118 -5.79 14.83 1.34
CA MET A 118 -6.95 14.73 2.23
C MET A 118 -6.59 14.90 3.70
N HIS A 119 -7.49 15.51 4.45
CA HIS A 119 -7.38 15.65 5.91
C HIS A 119 -7.99 14.43 6.59
N ILE A 120 -7.19 13.72 7.38
CA ILE A 120 -7.57 12.42 7.95
C ILE A 120 -7.90 12.57 9.44
N LYS A 121 -9.15 12.30 9.79
CA LYS A 121 -9.60 12.27 11.19
C LYS A 121 -9.81 10.81 11.63
N MET A 122 -9.48 10.53 12.89
CA MET A 122 -9.71 9.21 13.48
C MET A 122 -11.17 8.76 13.33
N ALA A 123 -12.12 9.71 13.46
CA ALA A 123 -13.54 9.42 13.31
C ALA A 123 -13.90 8.89 11.90
N ASP A 124 -13.24 9.38 10.86
CA ASP A 124 -13.53 8.94 9.48
C ASP A 124 -13.00 7.53 9.24
N LEU A 125 -11.79 7.24 9.74
CA LEU A 125 -11.24 5.89 9.69
C LEU A 125 -12.10 4.89 10.50
N MET A 126 -12.65 5.32 11.65
CA MET A 126 -13.56 4.52 12.45
C MET A 126 -14.88 4.21 11.72
N LYS A 127 -15.40 5.14 10.92
CA LYS A 127 -16.57 4.88 10.05
C LYS A 127 -16.24 3.80 9.02
N VAL A 128 -15.09 3.89 8.35
CA VAL A 128 -14.65 2.87 7.40
C VAL A 128 -14.46 1.51 8.08
N ALA A 129 -13.97 1.48 9.31
CA ALA A 129 -13.81 0.23 10.05
C ALA A 129 -15.15 -0.40 10.45
N LYS A 130 -16.19 0.39 10.68
CA LYS A 130 -17.54 -0.08 11.07
C LYS A 130 -18.46 -0.42 9.89
N ALA A 131 -18.23 0.22 8.73
CA ALA A 131 -18.95 -0.10 7.49
C ALA A 131 -18.56 -1.48 6.95
#